data_acb4280c22eee89529823e8df9da7ccf
#
_entry.id   acb4280c22eee89529823e8df9da7ccf
#
_cell.length_a   1.000
_cell.length_b   1.000
_cell.length_c   1.000
_cell.angle_alpha   90.00
_cell.angle_beta   90.00
_cell.angle_gamma   90.00
#
_symmetry.space_group_name_H-M   'P 1'
#
loop_
_entity.id
_entity.type
_entity.pdbx_description
1 polymer ?
#
loop_
_entity_poly.entity_id
_entity_poly.type
_entity_poly.pdbx_seq_one_letter_code
_entity_poly.pdbx_strand_id
1 'polypeptide(L)'
;CAACHTGRAKPIFDGLNMQGVGLNNPAMTWDVIARMKEVTDMKIFIKGIEVAADSALAVQYGADGIVVSNHGGRATETDKGTIECLPEIVSAVNGRIPIIIDSGFRRGTDVYKALAMGASAVGIGRPYCWGLGAFGQAGVERVLDLLNRELLITMVGSGTPTIDSIGPDYVHDVGHRVPRGRLGRELL
;
A
#
# COMPACT_ATOMS: atom_id res chain seq x y z
N CYS A 1 26.76 0.49 -6.16
CA CYS A 1 27.41 1.76 -6.54
C CYS A 1 27.02 2.85 -5.55
N ALA A 2 28.01 3.38 -4.77
CA ALA A 2 27.75 4.43 -3.77
C ALA A 2 27.15 5.71 -4.41
N ALA A 3 27.56 6.05 -5.64
CA ALA A 3 27.06 7.22 -6.35
C ALA A 3 25.57 7.10 -6.74
N CYS A 4 25.08 5.89 -7.06
CA CYS A 4 23.67 5.68 -7.43
C CYS A 4 22.72 5.69 -6.23
N HIS A 5 23.25 5.51 -5.02
CA HIS A 5 22.44 5.44 -3.80
C HIS A 5 22.40 6.75 -3.01
N THR A 6 23.18 7.75 -3.40
CA THR A 6 23.03 9.09 -2.86
C THR A 6 21.80 9.74 -3.48
N GLY A 7 20.89 10.27 -2.65
CA GLY A 7 19.66 10.91 -3.13
C GLY A 7 19.88 12.08 -4.11
N ARG A 8 21.12 12.55 -4.22
CA ARG A 8 21.55 13.67 -5.09
C ARG A 8 21.96 13.26 -6.50
N ALA A 9 22.23 11.98 -6.75
CA ALA A 9 22.72 11.46 -8.04
C ALA A 9 21.64 10.76 -8.88
N LYS A 10 20.37 11.07 -8.66
CA LYS A 10 19.27 10.48 -9.44
C LYS A 10 19.01 11.31 -10.69
N PRO A 11 18.83 10.68 -11.86
CA PRO A 11 18.54 11.39 -13.11
C PRO A 11 17.37 12.36 -13.05
N ILE A 12 16.38 12.09 -12.18
CA ILE A 12 15.22 12.96 -11.97
C ILE A 12 15.59 14.34 -11.38
N PHE A 13 16.77 14.44 -10.77
CA PHE A 13 17.30 15.69 -10.18
C PHE A 13 18.41 16.31 -11.04
N ASP A 14 18.63 15.79 -12.25
CA ASP A 14 19.65 16.31 -13.15
C ASP A 14 19.36 17.78 -13.49
N GLY A 15 20.38 18.63 -13.39
CA GLY A 15 20.22 20.08 -13.57
C GLY A 15 19.63 20.85 -12.38
N LEU A 16 19.23 20.19 -11.29
CA LEU A 16 18.70 20.85 -10.10
C LEU A 16 19.77 21.02 -9.02
N ASN A 17 19.80 22.18 -8.39
CA ASN A 17 20.64 22.40 -7.21
C ASN A 17 19.97 21.76 -5.98
N MET A 18 20.43 20.56 -5.61
CA MET A 18 19.93 19.82 -4.44
C MET A 18 20.68 20.11 -3.14
N GLN A 19 21.56 21.13 -3.13
CA GLN A 19 22.31 21.51 -1.93
C GLN A 19 21.34 22.06 -0.86
N GLY A 20 21.36 21.46 0.32
CA GLY A 20 20.47 21.85 1.43
C GLY A 20 19.02 21.32 1.33
N VAL A 21 18.66 20.62 0.25
CA VAL A 21 17.34 19.98 0.12
C VAL A 21 17.35 18.65 0.88
N GLY A 22 16.56 18.58 1.96
CA GLY A 22 16.27 17.34 2.67
C GLY A 22 15.14 16.56 1.98
N LEU A 23 15.28 15.24 1.90
CA LEU A 23 14.20 14.39 1.37
C LEU A 23 13.04 14.23 2.38
N ASN A 24 13.32 14.49 3.64
CA ASN A 24 12.34 14.44 4.73
C ASN A 24 12.20 15.84 5.32
N ASN A 25 10.98 16.28 5.50
CA ASN A 25 10.66 17.52 6.21
C ASN A 25 10.05 17.19 7.58
N PRO A 26 10.83 17.25 8.67
CA PRO A 26 10.31 16.93 10.01
C PRO A 26 9.30 17.97 10.54
N ALA A 27 9.19 19.12 9.89
CA ALA A 27 8.21 20.17 10.23
C ALA A 27 6.90 20.03 9.42
N MET A 28 6.70 18.96 8.68
CA MET A 28 5.46 18.73 7.94
C MET A 28 4.33 18.43 8.92
N THR A 29 3.25 19.20 8.83
CA THR A 29 2.01 19.03 9.59
C THR A 29 0.85 18.67 8.66
N TRP A 30 -0.30 18.30 9.21
CA TRP A 30 -1.49 18.00 8.43
C TRP A 30 -2.01 19.20 7.61
N ASP A 31 -1.68 20.41 7.98
CA ASP A 31 -2.02 21.65 7.25
C ASP A 31 -1.44 21.69 5.83
N VAL A 32 -0.44 20.85 5.55
CA VAL A 32 0.12 20.72 4.19
C VAL A 32 -0.95 20.32 3.17
N ILE A 33 -1.97 19.57 3.56
CA ILE A 33 -3.06 19.16 2.67
C ILE A 33 -3.85 20.39 2.18
N ALA A 34 -4.22 21.29 3.09
CA ALA A 34 -4.90 22.53 2.73
C ALA A 34 -4.05 23.38 1.79
N ARG A 35 -2.76 23.55 2.11
CA ARG A 35 -1.80 24.28 1.26
C ARG A 35 -1.64 23.67 -0.13
N MET A 36 -1.63 22.34 -0.23
CA MET A 36 -1.59 21.67 -1.53
C MET A 36 -2.86 21.96 -2.34
N LYS A 37 -4.03 21.94 -1.70
CA LYS A 37 -5.31 22.24 -2.38
C LYS A 37 -5.43 23.68 -2.86
N GLU A 38 -4.67 24.61 -2.30
CA GLU A 38 -4.61 25.99 -2.78
C GLU A 38 -3.85 26.12 -4.11
N VAL A 39 -2.95 25.20 -4.41
CA VAL A 39 -2.04 25.28 -5.58
C VAL A 39 -2.34 24.27 -6.67
N THR A 40 -3.27 23.32 -6.45
CA THR A 40 -3.62 22.30 -7.45
C THR A 40 -5.04 21.79 -7.28
N ASP A 41 -5.70 21.51 -8.41
CA ASP A 41 -7.00 20.82 -8.48
C ASP A 41 -6.85 19.28 -8.48
N MET A 42 -5.62 18.78 -8.41
CA MET A 42 -5.35 17.33 -8.38
C MET A 42 -5.85 16.71 -7.08
N LYS A 43 -6.27 15.44 -7.16
CA LYS A 43 -6.64 14.66 -5.98
C LYS A 43 -5.41 14.35 -5.12
N ILE A 44 -5.54 14.59 -3.82
CA ILE A 44 -4.45 14.42 -2.85
C ILE A 44 -4.67 13.15 -2.05
N PHE A 45 -3.76 12.19 -2.20
CA PHE A 45 -3.73 10.96 -1.44
C PHE A 45 -2.56 10.96 -0.45
N ILE A 46 -2.85 10.68 0.82
CA ILE A 46 -1.82 10.58 1.87
C ILE A 46 -1.38 9.13 1.99
N LYS A 47 -0.09 8.91 1.76
CA LYS A 47 0.52 7.56 1.77
C LYS A 47 1.34 7.33 3.03
N GLY A 48 1.37 6.09 3.51
CA GLY A 48 2.10 5.72 4.72
C GLY A 48 1.22 5.69 5.96
N ILE A 49 -0.10 5.58 5.78
CA ILE A 49 -1.07 5.49 6.87
C ILE A 49 -1.10 4.05 7.38
N GLU A 50 -0.88 3.86 8.68
CA GLU A 50 -0.86 2.55 9.33
C GLU A 50 -1.75 2.49 10.59
N VAL A 51 -2.33 3.61 11.02
CA VAL A 51 -3.18 3.68 12.22
C VAL A 51 -4.49 4.41 11.96
N ALA A 52 -5.53 4.03 12.70
CA ALA A 52 -6.87 4.62 12.61
C ALA A 52 -6.88 6.13 12.88
N ALA A 53 -6.09 6.59 13.85
CA ALA A 53 -6.01 8.01 14.22
C ALA A 53 -5.54 8.89 13.06
N ASP A 54 -4.48 8.48 12.34
CA ASP A 54 -3.96 9.21 11.18
C ASP A 54 -4.94 9.20 10.01
N SER A 55 -5.67 8.09 9.82
CA SER A 55 -6.69 8.01 8.78
C SER A 55 -7.86 8.95 9.06
N ALA A 56 -8.26 9.10 10.33
CA ALA A 56 -9.27 10.07 10.74
C ALA A 56 -8.81 11.52 10.51
N LEU A 57 -7.54 11.83 10.83
CA LEU A 57 -6.93 13.13 10.55
C LEU A 57 -6.85 13.40 9.04
N ALA A 58 -6.46 12.44 8.22
CA ALA A 58 -6.45 12.60 6.75
C ALA A 58 -7.83 13.03 6.22
N VAL A 59 -8.90 12.39 6.71
CA VAL A 59 -10.29 12.78 6.39
C VAL A 59 -10.61 14.20 6.89
N GLN A 60 -10.27 14.49 8.14
CA GLN A 60 -10.54 15.80 8.78
C GLN A 60 -9.87 16.95 8.04
N TYR A 61 -8.63 16.75 7.58
CA TYR A 61 -7.87 17.75 6.84
C TYR A 61 -8.18 17.75 5.33
N GLY A 62 -9.13 16.95 4.89
CA GLY A 62 -9.69 17.00 3.54
C GLY A 62 -8.85 16.30 2.49
N ALA A 63 -8.09 15.26 2.84
CA ALA A 63 -7.47 14.38 1.84
C ALA A 63 -8.55 13.73 0.96
N ASP A 64 -8.25 13.53 -0.33
CA ASP A 64 -9.17 12.88 -1.27
C ASP A 64 -9.09 11.35 -1.21
N GLY A 65 -8.09 10.81 -0.51
CA GLY A 65 -7.91 9.38 -0.26
C GLY A 65 -6.67 9.12 0.57
N ILE A 66 -6.51 7.87 0.98
CA ILE A 66 -5.33 7.40 1.70
C ILE A 66 -4.74 6.15 1.07
N VAL A 67 -3.45 5.94 1.31
CA VAL A 67 -2.76 4.70 0.98
C VAL A 67 -2.22 4.08 2.26
N VAL A 68 -2.81 2.97 2.67
CA VAL A 68 -2.33 2.13 3.77
C VAL A 68 -1.05 1.45 3.33
N SER A 69 0.08 1.80 3.93
CA SER A 69 1.39 1.44 3.40
C SER A 69 2.49 1.55 4.46
N ASN A 70 3.35 0.54 4.53
CA ASN A 70 4.61 0.57 5.28
C ASN A 70 5.84 0.60 4.33
N HIS A 71 5.64 1.05 3.08
CA HIS A 71 6.68 1.09 2.04
C HIS A 71 7.33 -0.29 1.77
N GLY A 72 6.58 -1.38 1.94
CA GLY A 72 7.07 -2.75 1.78
C GLY A 72 7.97 -3.21 2.92
N GLY A 73 7.69 -2.73 4.15
CA GLY A 73 8.46 -3.02 5.35
C GLY A 73 9.78 -2.26 5.43
N ARG A 74 9.89 -1.07 4.78
CA ARG A 74 11.13 -0.29 4.72
C ARG A 74 11.09 1.03 5.49
N ALA A 75 9.90 1.50 5.85
CA ALA A 75 9.73 2.80 6.51
C ALA A 75 9.49 2.66 8.01
N THR A 76 8.71 1.67 8.39
CA THR A 76 8.31 1.44 9.79
C THR A 76 8.47 -0.03 10.15
N GLU A 77 8.86 -0.28 11.39
CA GLU A 77 8.93 -1.62 12.00
C GLU A 77 7.87 -1.71 13.10
N THR A 78 6.60 -1.80 12.68
CA THR A 78 5.47 -1.87 13.61
C THR A 78 5.07 -3.30 13.98
N ASP A 79 5.82 -4.31 13.51
CA ASP A 79 5.48 -5.74 13.60
C ASP A 79 4.13 -6.12 12.98
N LYS A 80 3.47 -5.19 12.28
CA LYS A 80 2.18 -5.41 11.60
C LYS A 80 2.35 -5.38 10.09
N GLY A 81 1.69 -6.29 9.40
CA GLY A 81 1.43 -6.16 7.97
C GLY A 81 0.36 -5.11 7.71
N THR A 82 0.42 -4.42 6.57
CA THR A 82 -0.59 -3.39 6.24
C THR A 82 -2.01 -3.94 6.19
N ILE A 83 -2.17 -5.22 5.84
CA ILE A 83 -3.48 -5.90 5.86
C ILE A 83 -4.06 -6.00 7.27
N GLU A 84 -3.23 -6.07 8.30
CA GLU A 84 -3.65 -6.13 9.70
C GLU A 84 -4.10 -4.76 10.24
N CYS A 85 -3.60 -3.68 9.63
CA CYS A 85 -4.01 -2.31 9.93
C CYS A 85 -5.33 -1.93 9.24
N LEU A 86 -5.69 -2.63 8.15
CA LEU A 86 -6.80 -2.24 7.28
C LEU A 86 -8.15 -2.18 8.01
N PRO A 87 -8.58 -3.14 8.85
CA PRO A 87 -9.91 -3.12 9.47
C PRO A 87 -10.15 -1.88 10.33
N GLU A 88 -9.20 -1.49 11.16
CA GLU A 88 -9.32 -0.31 12.03
C GLU A 88 -9.36 0.98 11.21
N ILE A 89 -8.60 1.05 10.13
CA ILE A 89 -8.56 2.19 9.21
C ILE A 89 -9.88 2.31 8.43
N VAL A 90 -10.40 1.20 7.90
CA VAL A 90 -11.71 1.17 7.22
C VAL A 90 -12.82 1.66 8.14
N SER A 91 -12.83 1.20 9.39
CA SER A 91 -13.77 1.67 10.40
C SER A 91 -13.64 3.17 10.67
N ALA A 92 -12.43 3.69 10.84
CA ALA A 92 -12.17 5.10 11.10
C ALA A 92 -12.51 6.00 9.90
N VAL A 93 -12.23 5.55 8.68
CA VAL A 93 -12.59 6.28 7.45
C VAL A 93 -14.08 6.25 7.18
N ASN A 94 -14.74 5.14 7.48
CA ASN A 94 -16.19 4.95 7.36
C ASN A 94 -16.75 5.39 5.99
N GLY A 95 -16.12 4.94 4.91
CA GLY A 95 -16.55 5.20 3.53
C GLY A 95 -16.42 6.64 3.03
N ARG A 96 -15.86 7.56 3.82
CA ARG A 96 -15.78 8.99 3.46
C ARG A 96 -14.79 9.31 2.34
N ILE A 97 -13.73 8.53 2.24
CA ILE A 97 -12.70 8.65 1.19
C ILE A 97 -12.23 7.24 0.78
N PRO A 98 -11.73 7.05 -0.46
CA PRO A 98 -11.19 5.78 -0.91
C PRO A 98 -9.92 5.40 -0.15
N ILE A 99 -9.78 4.09 0.07
CA ILE A 99 -8.61 3.48 0.73
C ILE A 99 -7.89 2.60 -0.28
N ILE A 100 -6.68 2.97 -0.65
CA ILE A 100 -5.75 2.11 -1.37
C ILE A 100 -4.87 1.41 -0.35
N ILE A 101 -4.52 0.16 -0.59
CA ILE A 101 -3.56 -0.57 0.25
C ILE A 101 -2.41 -1.11 -0.59
N ASP A 102 -1.19 -1.03 -0.09
CA ASP A 102 -0.03 -1.68 -0.68
C ASP A 102 0.79 -2.45 0.36
N SER A 103 1.94 -2.92 -0.02
CA SER A 103 2.88 -3.70 0.79
C SER A 103 2.48 -5.17 0.99
N GLY A 104 3.28 -6.03 0.43
CA GLY A 104 3.16 -7.48 0.63
C GLY A 104 2.33 -8.24 -0.40
N PHE A 105 1.55 -7.62 -1.23
CA PHE A 105 0.68 -8.24 -2.22
C PHE A 105 1.47 -8.99 -3.32
N ARG A 106 1.14 -10.28 -3.52
CA ARG A 106 1.83 -11.19 -4.44
C ARG A 106 0.89 -12.03 -5.29
N ARG A 107 -0.32 -12.25 -4.82
CA ARG A 107 -1.31 -13.15 -5.42
C ARG A 107 -2.64 -12.42 -5.63
N GLY A 108 -3.42 -12.87 -6.61
CA GLY A 108 -4.79 -12.38 -6.80
C GLY A 108 -5.69 -12.64 -5.58
N THR A 109 -5.41 -13.70 -4.82
CA THR A 109 -6.08 -13.97 -3.54
C THR A 109 -5.79 -12.93 -2.47
N ASP A 110 -4.60 -12.32 -2.46
CA ASP A 110 -4.28 -11.22 -1.54
C ASP A 110 -5.09 -9.98 -1.90
N VAL A 111 -5.21 -9.70 -3.22
CA VAL A 111 -6.05 -8.60 -3.73
C VAL A 111 -7.51 -8.80 -3.33
N TYR A 112 -8.04 -10.02 -3.54
CA TYR A 112 -9.41 -10.35 -3.15
C TYR A 112 -9.69 -10.10 -1.67
N LYS A 113 -8.79 -10.54 -0.79
CA LYS A 113 -8.93 -10.35 0.65
C LYS A 113 -8.93 -8.88 1.04
N ALA A 114 -8.05 -8.08 0.47
CA ALA A 114 -8.00 -6.65 0.76
C ALA A 114 -9.28 -5.93 0.32
N LEU A 115 -9.81 -6.26 -0.86
CA LEU A 115 -11.10 -5.74 -1.33
C LEU A 115 -12.25 -6.15 -0.40
N ALA A 116 -12.30 -7.42 -0.01
CA ALA A 116 -13.29 -7.94 0.93
C ALA A 116 -13.24 -7.23 2.30
N MET A 117 -12.05 -6.80 2.73
CA MET A 117 -11.85 -6.07 3.98
C MET A 117 -12.08 -4.56 3.86
N GLY A 118 -12.51 -4.05 2.70
CA GLY A 118 -12.93 -2.67 2.49
C GLY A 118 -11.90 -1.75 1.82
N ALA A 119 -10.83 -2.28 1.25
CA ALA A 119 -9.96 -1.49 0.38
C ALA A 119 -10.66 -1.20 -0.95
N SER A 120 -10.49 0.01 -1.48
CA SER A 120 -11.00 0.41 -2.80
C SER A 120 -10.10 -0.09 -3.93
N ALA A 121 -8.81 -0.24 -3.68
CA ALA A 121 -7.83 -0.71 -4.65
C ALA A 121 -6.56 -1.24 -3.95
N VAL A 122 -5.78 -2.02 -4.69
CA VAL A 122 -4.51 -2.58 -4.22
C VAL A 122 -3.36 -2.09 -5.08
N GLY A 123 -2.30 -1.62 -4.44
CA GLY A 123 -1.03 -1.26 -5.08
C GLY A 123 -0.02 -2.40 -5.02
N ILE A 124 0.76 -2.57 -6.08
CA ILE A 124 1.89 -3.50 -6.12
C ILE A 124 3.20 -2.76 -6.36
N GLY A 125 4.28 -3.20 -5.75
CA GLY A 125 5.62 -2.65 -5.92
C GLY A 125 6.58 -3.69 -6.50
N ARG A 126 7.26 -4.45 -5.64
CA ARG A 126 8.27 -5.43 -6.07
C ARG A 126 7.86 -6.41 -7.17
N PRO A 127 6.62 -6.93 -7.25
CA PRO A 127 6.25 -7.86 -8.30
C PRO A 127 6.46 -7.32 -9.72
N TYR A 128 6.02 -6.10 -10.01
CA TYR A 128 6.25 -5.53 -11.34
C TYR A 128 7.73 -5.22 -11.60
N CYS A 129 8.51 -4.87 -10.56
CA CYS A 129 9.96 -4.67 -10.70
C CYS A 129 10.69 -5.96 -11.09
N TRP A 130 10.25 -7.11 -10.53
CA TRP A 130 10.81 -8.40 -10.90
C TRP A 130 10.46 -8.75 -12.35
N GLY A 131 9.21 -8.53 -12.76
CA GLY A 131 8.80 -8.70 -14.15
C GLY A 131 9.59 -7.83 -15.10
N LEU A 132 9.75 -6.55 -14.76
CA LEU A 132 10.54 -5.59 -15.54
C LEU A 132 12.01 -6.03 -15.67
N GLY A 133 12.63 -6.44 -14.56
CA GLY A 133 14.02 -6.88 -14.55
C GLY A 133 14.27 -8.17 -15.33
N ALA A 134 13.29 -9.08 -15.36
CA ALA A 134 13.42 -10.36 -16.04
C ALA A 134 13.15 -10.28 -17.55
N PHE A 135 12.11 -9.53 -17.97
CA PHE A 135 11.59 -9.57 -19.35
C PHE A 135 11.12 -8.20 -19.88
N GLY A 136 11.53 -7.10 -19.25
CA GLY A 136 11.13 -5.77 -19.67
C GLY A 136 9.60 -5.56 -19.58
N GLN A 137 9.04 -4.86 -20.55
CA GLN A 137 7.62 -4.57 -20.61
C GLN A 137 6.75 -5.84 -20.57
N ALA A 138 7.10 -6.86 -21.36
CA ALA A 138 6.37 -8.13 -21.40
C ALA A 138 6.33 -8.82 -20.02
N GLY A 139 7.39 -8.66 -19.21
CA GLY A 139 7.41 -9.16 -17.83
C GLY A 139 6.44 -8.42 -16.91
N VAL A 140 6.31 -7.11 -17.05
CA VAL A 140 5.33 -6.32 -16.29
C VAL A 140 3.90 -6.72 -16.67
N GLU A 141 3.61 -6.79 -17.98
CA GLU A 141 2.31 -7.24 -18.50
C GLU A 141 1.96 -8.62 -17.94
N ARG A 142 2.92 -9.55 -17.97
CA ARG A 142 2.70 -10.91 -17.45
C ARG A 142 2.41 -10.94 -15.96
N VAL A 143 3.05 -10.11 -15.16
CA VAL A 143 2.76 -10.01 -13.72
C VAL A 143 1.34 -9.52 -13.48
N LEU A 144 0.90 -8.51 -14.21
CA LEU A 144 -0.47 -7.97 -14.12
C LEU A 144 -1.50 -9.02 -14.55
N ASP A 145 -1.25 -9.73 -15.65
CA ASP A 145 -2.10 -10.81 -16.13
C ASP A 145 -2.25 -11.93 -15.10
N LEU A 146 -1.15 -12.34 -14.46
CA LEU A 146 -1.19 -13.38 -13.43
C LEU A 146 -2.04 -12.96 -12.23
N LEU A 147 -1.85 -11.73 -11.73
CA LEU A 147 -2.62 -11.20 -10.61
C LEU A 147 -4.11 -11.10 -10.95
N ASN A 148 -4.45 -10.57 -12.12
CA ASN A 148 -5.83 -10.47 -12.60
C ASN A 148 -6.46 -11.85 -12.77
N ARG A 149 -5.76 -12.80 -13.36
CA ARG A 149 -6.26 -14.15 -13.54
C ARG A 149 -6.53 -14.86 -12.21
N GLU A 150 -5.62 -14.73 -11.25
CA GLU A 150 -5.81 -15.30 -9.91
C GLU A 150 -7.00 -14.65 -9.17
N LEU A 151 -7.16 -13.32 -9.31
CA LEU A 151 -8.31 -12.61 -8.76
C LEU A 151 -9.61 -13.14 -9.37
N LEU A 152 -9.69 -13.25 -10.70
CA LEU A 152 -10.86 -13.77 -11.39
C LEU A 152 -11.20 -15.21 -10.98
N ILE A 153 -10.19 -16.08 -10.85
CA ILE A 153 -10.39 -17.46 -10.39
C ILE A 153 -10.95 -17.46 -8.97
N THR A 154 -10.46 -16.57 -8.10
CA THR A 154 -10.95 -16.46 -6.73
C THR A 154 -12.39 -15.97 -6.71
N MET A 155 -12.73 -14.95 -7.51
CA MET A 155 -14.08 -14.43 -7.66
C MET A 155 -15.07 -15.50 -8.14
N VAL A 156 -14.66 -16.29 -9.15
CA VAL A 156 -15.48 -17.42 -9.65
C VAL A 156 -15.69 -18.45 -8.54
N GLY A 157 -14.62 -18.83 -7.83
CA GLY A 157 -14.72 -19.82 -6.74
C GLY A 157 -15.56 -19.35 -5.55
N SER A 158 -15.64 -18.04 -5.34
CA SER A 158 -16.44 -17.41 -4.26
C SER A 158 -17.86 -17.02 -4.69
N GLY A 159 -18.18 -17.12 -5.99
CA GLY A 159 -19.49 -16.69 -6.51
C GLY A 159 -19.69 -15.17 -6.50
N THR A 160 -18.61 -14.39 -6.61
CA THR A 160 -18.63 -12.92 -6.64
C THR A 160 -18.41 -12.42 -8.08
N PRO A 161 -19.46 -12.14 -8.86
CA PRO A 161 -19.36 -11.85 -10.30
C PRO A 161 -18.76 -10.46 -10.59
N THR A 162 -18.77 -9.53 -9.62
CA THR A 162 -18.24 -8.17 -9.76
C THR A 162 -17.35 -7.83 -8.57
N ILE A 163 -16.49 -6.84 -8.72
CA ILE A 163 -15.68 -6.31 -7.61
C ILE A 163 -16.58 -5.83 -6.46
N ASP A 164 -17.68 -5.17 -6.78
CA ASP A 164 -18.62 -4.63 -5.78
C ASP A 164 -19.37 -5.73 -5.01
N SER A 165 -19.39 -6.97 -5.53
CA SER A 165 -19.96 -8.11 -4.83
C SER A 165 -19.01 -8.77 -3.82
N ILE A 166 -17.75 -8.35 -3.81
CA ILE A 166 -16.75 -8.81 -2.84
C ILE A 166 -17.00 -8.10 -1.51
N GLY A 167 -17.32 -8.85 -0.47
CA GLY A 167 -17.63 -8.29 0.85
C GLY A 167 -16.94 -9.04 2.00
N PRO A 168 -17.05 -8.54 3.23
CA PRO A 168 -16.37 -9.09 4.40
C PRO A 168 -16.79 -10.52 4.75
N ASP A 169 -17.96 -10.97 4.32
CA ASP A 169 -18.47 -12.33 4.58
C ASP A 169 -17.63 -13.43 3.88
N TYR A 170 -16.83 -13.05 2.89
CA TYR A 170 -15.96 -13.98 2.14
C TYR A 170 -14.57 -14.16 2.76
N VAL A 171 -14.24 -13.47 3.84
CA VAL A 171 -12.93 -13.57 4.51
C VAL A 171 -13.13 -13.76 6.00
N HIS A 172 -12.27 -14.59 6.59
CA HIS A 172 -12.22 -14.78 8.04
C HIS A 172 -10.84 -14.41 8.55
N ASP A 173 -10.80 -13.62 9.61
CA ASP A 173 -9.60 -13.45 10.39
C ASP A 173 -9.41 -14.71 11.25
N VAL A 174 -8.45 -15.53 10.86
CA VAL A 174 -8.09 -16.74 11.60
C VAL A 174 -7.21 -16.44 12.82
N GLY A 175 -6.95 -15.15 13.10
CA GLY A 175 -5.97 -14.71 14.07
C GLY A 175 -4.56 -15.19 13.72
N HIS A 176 -3.55 -14.64 14.34
CA HIS A 176 -2.18 -15.14 14.21
C HIS A 176 -2.01 -16.44 14.98
N ARG A 177 -2.51 -17.55 14.42
CA ARG A 177 -2.23 -18.90 14.92
C ARG A 177 -0.91 -19.46 14.35
N VAL A 178 0.12 -18.64 14.22
CA VAL A 178 1.47 -19.18 14.18
C VAL A 178 1.89 -19.33 15.64
N PRO A 179 2.08 -20.55 16.15
CA PRO A 179 2.63 -20.72 17.50
C PRO A 179 3.99 -20.04 17.50
N ARG A 180 4.11 -18.91 18.16
CA ARG A 180 5.40 -18.30 18.50
C ARG A 180 6.11 -19.30 19.41
N GLY A 181 6.83 -20.31 18.87
CA GLY A 181 7.48 -21.21 19.79
C GLY A 181 8.17 -22.44 19.26
N ARG A 182 8.46 -22.62 17.97
CA ARG A 182 9.25 -23.79 17.55
C ARG A 182 10.32 -23.57 16.49
N LEU A 183 10.62 -22.37 16.08
CA LEU A 183 11.70 -22.11 15.08
C LEU A 183 12.94 -21.42 15.66
N GLY A 184 13.03 -21.27 16.98
CA GLY A 184 14.11 -20.48 17.62
C GLY A 184 15.06 -21.21 18.56
N ARG A 185 14.99 -22.56 18.69
CA ARG A 185 15.84 -23.26 19.68
C ARG A 185 16.65 -24.45 19.17
N GLU A 186 16.65 -24.78 17.90
CA GLU A 186 17.40 -25.93 17.39
C GLU A 186 18.46 -25.59 16.33
N LEU A 187 18.82 -24.31 16.17
CA LEU A 187 19.91 -23.91 15.26
C LEU A 187 20.93 -22.96 15.94
N LEU A 188 21.31 -23.25 17.18
CA LEU A 188 22.55 -22.76 17.79
C LEU A 188 23.28 -23.91 18.45
#